data_a15a66f5e5904f32e22ab2c43e63f114
#
_entry.id   a15a66f5e5904f32e22ab2c43e63f114
#
_cell.length_a   1.000
_cell.length_b   1.000
_cell.length_c   1.000
_cell.angle_alpha   90.00
_cell.angle_beta   90.00
_cell.angle_gamma   90.00
#
_symmetry.space_group_name_H-M   'P 1'
#
loop_
_entity.id
_entity.type
_entity.pdbx_description
1 polymer ?
#
loop_
_entity_poly.entity_id
_entity_poly.type
_entity_poly.pdbx_seq_one_letter_code
_entity_poly.pdbx_strand_id
1 'polypeptide(L)'
;ADVNAVQYLQKVSNSEQGYLYVNRSGVMTFEDRYGPLVAAATVTFSDDGSDTPYQSINRNLVSAELFNRLTANRTGAAAVTANETDSQDSYGIRLLPVGEVLVLNDATVTNLLDFLMVQTASTDVRINSLTAVLDTQSSGTQNTIAQLELADAVDVEFTPPGVAQQSTTGTLQEIGHAFTVGETWRVTLGMTPKDMTSYLLLDNATLGRLDHNSLGF
;
A
#
# COMPACT_ATOMS: atom_id res chain seq x y z
N ALA A 1 -29.84 -11.72 13.96
CA ALA A 1 -29.33 -10.35 14.07
C ALA A 1 -29.06 -9.86 12.67
N ASP A 2 -29.69 -8.72 12.31
CA ASP A 2 -29.47 -8.12 11.00
C ASP A 2 -28.03 -7.63 10.93
N VAL A 3 -27.25 -8.21 10.02
CA VAL A 3 -25.88 -7.79 9.76
C VAL A 3 -25.93 -6.61 8.79
N ASN A 4 -25.34 -5.49 9.16
CA ASN A 4 -25.19 -4.37 8.27
C ASN A 4 -24.26 -4.77 7.09
N ALA A 5 -24.77 -4.71 5.86
CA ALA A 5 -24.03 -5.15 4.68
C ALA A 5 -22.66 -4.45 4.53
N VAL A 6 -22.60 -3.15 4.83
CA VAL A 6 -21.34 -2.38 4.77
C VAL A 6 -20.32 -2.89 5.80
N GLN A 7 -20.75 -3.16 7.04
CA GLN A 7 -19.88 -3.71 8.06
C GLN A 7 -19.38 -5.11 7.70
N TYR A 8 -20.23 -5.93 7.06
CA TYR A 8 -19.79 -7.23 6.58
C TYR A 8 -18.75 -7.13 5.46
N LEU A 9 -18.98 -6.26 4.49
CA LEU A 9 -18.04 -6.00 3.40
C LEU A 9 -16.70 -5.46 3.92
N GLN A 10 -16.74 -4.55 4.90
CA GLN A 10 -15.53 -4.07 5.58
C GLN A 10 -14.78 -5.21 6.28
N LYS A 11 -15.51 -6.12 6.93
CA LYS A 11 -14.90 -7.29 7.59
C LYS A 11 -14.26 -8.24 6.56
N VAL A 12 -14.88 -8.43 5.41
CA VAL A 12 -14.30 -9.20 4.29
C VAL A 12 -13.03 -8.50 3.78
N SER A 13 -13.10 -7.20 3.50
CA SER A 13 -11.94 -6.41 3.04
C SER A 13 -10.78 -6.47 4.03
N ASN A 14 -11.05 -6.31 5.33
CA ASN A 14 -10.02 -6.43 6.37
C ASN A 14 -9.43 -7.85 6.46
N SER A 15 -10.25 -8.88 6.23
CA SER A 15 -9.80 -10.27 6.28
C SER A 15 -8.93 -10.64 5.09
N GLU A 16 -9.15 -10.02 3.94
CA GLU A 16 -8.36 -10.20 2.73
C GLU A 16 -7.21 -9.19 2.63
N GLN A 17 -7.24 -8.09 3.41
CA GLN A 17 -6.37 -6.92 3.25
C GLN A 17 -6.47 -6.34 1.83
N GLY A 18 -7.64 -6.49 1.22
CA GLY A 18 -7.97 -6.00 -0.10
C GLY A 18 -8.60 -4.60 -0.05
N TYR A 19 -8.78 -4.03 -1.22
CA TYR A 19 -9.33 -2.69 -1.42
C TYR A 19 -10.80 -2.78 -1.79
N LEU A 20 -11.65 -2.18 -0.98
CA LEU A 20 -13.08 -2.04 -1.27
C LEU A 20 -13.39 -0.56 -1.46
N TYR A 21 -13.75 -0.18 -2.67
CA TYR A 21 -14.02 1.20 -3.01
C TYR A 21 -15.12 1.31 -4.08
N VAL A 22 -15.59 2.52 -4.32
CA VAL A 22 -16.44 2.83 -5.45
C VAL A 22 -15.60 3.53 -6.50
N ASN A 23 -15.47 2.91 -7.67
CA ASN A 23 -14.67 3.48 -8.75
C ASN A 23 -15.36 4.71 -9.37
N ARG A 24 -14.65 5.44 -10.24
CA ARG A 24 -15.15 6.65 -10.91
C ARG A 24 -16.40 6.44 -11.76
N SER A 25 -16.72 5.20 -12.13
CA SER A 25 -17.96 4.84 -12.83
C SER A 25 -19.14 4.58 -11.88
N GLY A 26 -18.93 4.75 -10.57
CA GLY A 26 -19.95 4.49 -9.55
C GLY A 26 -20.15 3.01 -9.24
N VAL A 27 -19.25 2.14 -9.67
CA VAL A 27 -19.31 0.70 -9.43
C VAL A 27 -18.53 0.35 -8.17
N MET A 28 -19.16 -0.41 -7.26
CA MET A 28 -18.47 -0.98 -6.11
C MET A 28 -17.48 -2.03 -6.59
N THR A 29 -16.21 -1.81 -6.30
CA THR A 29 -15.08 -2.63 -6.74
C THR A 29 -14.39 -3.21 -5.53
N PHE A 30 -14.06 -4.49 -5.60
CA PHE A 30 -13.19 -5.16 -4.66
C PHE A 30 -11.96 -5.67 -5.39
N GLU A 31 -10.79 -5.34 -4.89
CA GLU A 31 -9.52 -5.78 -5.41
C GLU A 31 -8.76 -6.51 -4.30
N ASP A 32 -8.19 -7.66 -4.62
CA ASP A 32 -7.43 -8.42 -3.64
C ASP A 32 -6.09 -7.73 -3.30
N ARG A 33 -5.45 -8.15 -2.21
CA ARG A 33 -4.18 -7.57 -1.74
C ARG A 33 -3.03 -7.68 -2.74
N TYR A 34 -3.08 -8.65 -3.67
CA TYR A 34 -1.99 -8.92 -4.62
C TYR A 34 -2.12 -8.11 -5.90
N GLY A 35 -3.32 -7.75 -6.33
CA GLY A 35 -3.57 -6.97 -7.53
C GLY A 35 -2.73 -5.70 -7.58
N PRO A 36 -2.83 -4.79 -6.61
CA PRO A 36 -2.01 -3.58 -6.55
C PRO A 36 -0.51 -3.83 -6.48
N LEU A 37 -0.08 -4.94 -5.86
CA LEU A 37 1.33 -5.27 -5.73
C LEU A 37 1.98 -5.60 -7.08
N VAL A 38 1.25 -6.18 -8.02
CA VAL A 38 1.78 -6.54 -9.35
C VAL A 38 1.48 -5.50 -10.42
N ALA A 39 0.59 -4.54 -10.14
CA ALA A 39 0.26 -3.47 -11.08
C ALA A 39 1.51 -2.62 -11.39
N ALA A 40 1.71 -2.26 -12.64
CA ALA A 40 2.71 -1.26 -13.01
C ALA A 40 2.28 0.12 -12.53
N ALA A 41 3.24 1.00 -12.22
CA ALA A 41 2.92 2.38 -11.89
C ALA A 41 2.26 3.09 -13.07
N THR A 42 1.16 3.79 -12.81
CA THR A 42 0.40 4.53 -13.81
C THR A 42 1.06 5.87 -14.12
N VAL A 43 1.74 6.45 -13.14
CA VAL A 43 2.45 7.72 -13.26
C VAL A 43 3.68 7.71 -12.36
N THR A 44 4.76 8.36 -12.82
CA THR A 44 5.96 8.64 -12.04
C THR A 44 5.98 10.11 -11.65
N PHE A 45 6.26 10.38 -10.38
CA PHE A 45 6.52 11.72 -9.86
C PHE A 45 8.01 11.86 -9.54
N SER A 46 8.63 12.97 -9.94
CA SER A 46 10.07 13.19 -9.78
C SER A 46 10.40 14.62 -9.33
N ASP A 47 11.51 14.78 -8.60
CA ASP A 47 12.05 16.07 -8.17
C ASP A 47 13.16 16.60 -9.09
N ASP A 48 13.63 15.82 -10.05
CA ASP A 48 14.70 16.18 -10.98
C ASP A 48 14.20 16.74 -12.32
N GLY A 49 12.89 16.73 -12.55
CA GLY A 49 12.24 17.22 -13.76
C GLY A 49 12.20 16.21 -14.92
N SER A 50 12.57 14.95 -14.69
CA SER A 50 12.47 13.88 -15.70
C SER A 50 11.01 13.48 -15.96
N ASP A 51 10.18 13.54 -14.93
CA ASP A 51 8.79 13.09 -14.94
C ASP A 51 7.83 14.15 -14.39
N THR A 52 6.68 13.73 -13.86
CA THR A 52 5.69 14.66 -13.30
C THR A 52 6.22 15.30 -12.02
N PRO A 53 6.41 16.63 -11.97
CA PRO A 53 6.90 17.29 -10.77
C PRO A 53 5.86 17.29 -9.67
N TYR A 54 6.31 17.13 -8.43
CA TYR A 54 5.49 17.30 -7.23
C TYR A 54 5.91 18.56 -6.46
N GLN A 55 4.99 19.10 -5.66
CA GLN A 55 5.23 20.25 -4.80
C GLN A 55 5.87 19.85 -3.47
N SER A 56 5.40 18.76 -2.90
CA SER A 56 5.89 18.24 -1.63
C SER A 56 5.61 16.76 -1.48
N ILE A 57 6.48 16.09 -0.74
CA ILE A 57 6.28 14.72 -0.26
C ILE A 57 6.34 14.71 1.26
N ASN A 58 5.45 13.94 1.87
CA ASN A 58 5.53 13.63 3.30
C ASN A 58 6.20 12.26 3.47
N ARG A 59 7.44 12.31 3.97
CA ARG A 59 8.24 11.10 4.25
C ARG A 59 8.27 10.87 5.74
N ASN A 60 7.94 9.67 6.14
CA ASN A 60 8.10 9.26 7.53
C ASN A 60 9.10 8.11 7.62
N LEU A 61 10.08 8.27 8.51
CA LEU A 61 10.84 7.14 9.04
C LEU A 61 10.03 6.64 10.24
N VAL A 62 9.10 5.72 10.00
CA VAL A 62 8.04 5.50 10.97
C VAL A 62 8.38 4.39 11.93
N SER A 63 9.03 4.76 13.03
CA SER A 63 9.10 3.86 14.19
C SER A 63 7.72 3.60 14.82
N ALA A 64 6.72 4.44 14.57
CA ALA A 64 5.36 4.28 15.09
C ALA A 64 4.56 3.19 14.35
N GLU A 65 4.87 2.91 13.09
CA GLU A 65 4.24 1.88 12.25
C GLU A 65 5.09 0.59 12.18
N LEU A 66 6.16 0.51 12.95
CA LEU A 66 6.94 -0.70 13.10
C LEU A 66 6.19 -1.66 14.02
N PHE A 67 5.76 -2.79 13.47
CA PHE A 67 5.16 -3.89 14.22
C PHE A 67 5.86 -5.19 13.84
N ASN A 68 6.36 -5.91 14.82
CA ASN A 68 7.14 -7.13 14.66
C ASN A 68 6.57 -8.33 15.44
N ARG A 69 5.37 -8.15 15.99
CA ARG A 69 4.51 -9.21 16.50
C ARG A 69 3.09 -8.93 16.10
N LEU A 70 2.50 -9.82 15.31
CA LEU A 70 1.14 -9.70 14.82
C LEU A 70 0.28 -10.81 15.40
N THR A 71 -0.97 -10.48 15.73
CA THR A 71 -1.93 -11.49 16.22
C THR A 71 -3.26 -11.33 15.51
N ALA A 72 -3.82 -12.44 15.04
CA ALA A 72 -5.17 -12.50 14.51
C ALA A 72 -5.85 -13.81 14.93
N ASN A 73 -7.16 -13.84 14.87
CA ASN A 73 -7.93 -15.06 15.09
C ASN A 73 -9.07 -15.16 14.07
N ARG A 74 -9.41 -16.35 13.67
CA ARG A 74 -10.69 -16.59 12.99
C ARG A 74 -11.82 -16.70 14.01
N THR A 75 -13.04 -16.46 13.54
CA THR A 75 -14.24 -16.55 14.38
C THR A 75 -14.29 -17.88 15.15
N GLY A 76 -14.35 -17.79 16.49
CA GLY A 76 -14.47 -18.94 17.37
C GLY A 76 -13.21 -19.78 17.57
N ALA A 77 -12.03 -19.31 17.13
CA ALA A 77 -10.76 -19.99 17.31
C ALA A 77 -9.78 -19.20 18.19
N ALA A 78 -8.73 -19.87 18.65
CA ALA A 78 -7.63 -19.23 19.36
C ALA A 78 -6.85 -18.28 18.43
N ALA A 79 -6.17 -17.30 19.02
CA ALA A 79 -5.33 -16.38 18.28
C ALA A 79 -4.08 -17.10 17.74
N VAL A 80 -3.75 -16.80 16.48
CA VAL A 80 -2.48 -17.13 15.85
C VAL A 80 -1.54 -15.93 16.02
N THR A 81 -0.27 -16.18 16.23
CA THR A 81 0.75 -15.14 16.43
C THR A 81 1.90 -15.36 15.46
N ALA A 82 2.25 -14.32 14.71
CA ALA A 82 3.49 -14.24 13.94
C ALA A 82 4.50 -13.32 14.64
N ASN A 83 5.80 -13.64 14.52
CA ASN A 83 6.88 -12.89 15.14
C ASN A 83 8.04 -12.74 14.13
N GLU A 84 8.62 -11.53 14.05
CA GLU A 84 9.86 -11.26 13.35
C GLU A 84 10.99 -11.03 14.39
N THR A 85 11.80 -12.05 14.60
CA THR A 85 12.73 -12.12 15.73
C THR A 85 13.87 -11.09 15.61
N ASP A 86 14.43 -10.92 14.40
CA ASP A 86 15.53 -9.98 14.16
C ASP A 86 15.11 -8.54 14.39
N SER A 87 13.88 -8.21 13.98
CA SER A 87 13.26 -6.92 14.26
C SER A 87 12.97 -6.73 15.75
N GLN A 88 12.53 -7.79 16.45
CA GLN A 88 12.30 -7.73 17.91
C GLN A 88 13.58 -7.53 18.68
N ASP A 89 14.67 -8.16 18.26
CA ASP A 89 15.99 -8.01 18.88
C ASP A 89 16.55 -6.58 18.68
N SER A 90 16.26 -5.98 17.53
CA SER A 90 16.73 -4.63 17.19
C SER A 90 15.89 -3.51 17.81
N TYR A 91 14.56 -3.68 17.87
CA TYR A 91 13.61 -2.59 18.18
C TYR A 91 12.70 -2.88 19.36
N GLY A 92 12.85 -4.03 20.01
CA GLY A 92 11.91 -4.51 21.02
C GLY A 92 10.60 -5.03 20.44
N ILE A 93 9.80 -5.67 21.27
CA ILE A 93 8.52 -6.25 20.83
C ILE A 93 7.47 -5.14 20.62
N ARG A 94 6.91 -5.08 19.43
CA ARG A 94 5.85 -4.15 19.01
C ARG A 94 4.67 -4.93 18.45
N LEU A 95 3.58 -4.98 19.21
CA LEU A 95 2.40 -5.77 18.90
C LEU A 95 1.40 -4.98 18.06
N LEU A 96 0.93 -5.58 16.96
CA LEU A 96 -0.25 -5.17 16.22
C LEU A 96 -1.34 -6.26 16.31
N PRO A 97 -2.45 -6.01 17.00
CA PRO A 97 -3.61 -6.89 16.96
C PRO A 97 -4.40 -6.63 15.67
N VAL A 98 -4.39 -7.57 14.75
CA VAL A 98 -5.17 -7.51 13.50
C VAL A 98 -6.66 -7.77 13.77
N GLY A 99 -6.96 -8.55 14.82
CA GLY A 99 -8.31 -8.86 15.24
C GLY A 99 -8.89 -10.11 14.61
N GLU A 100 -10.24 -10.18 14.58
CA GLU A 100 -10.95 -11.34 14.04
C GLU A 100 -11.09 -11.24 12.52
N VAL A 101 -10.70 -12.30 11.83
CA VAL A 101 -10.74 -12.41 10.36
C VAL A 101 -11.67 -13.53 9.90
N LEU A 102 -12.29 -13.34 8.73
CA LEU A 102 -13.23 -14.28 8.11
C LEU A 102 -12.49 -15.22 7.16
N VAL A 103 -11.76 -16.18 7.73
CA VAL A 103 -11.00 -17.18 6.97
C VAL A 103 -11.34 -18.60 7.42
N LEU A 104 -11.04 -19.58 6.56
CA LEU A 104 -11.47 -20.96 6.79
C LEU A 104 -10.63 -21.72 7.82
N ASN A 105 -9.34 -21.43 7.92
CA ASN A 105 -8.42 -22.17 8.76
C ASN A 105 -7.27 -21.29 9.29
N ASP A 106 -6.52 -21.81 10.25
CA ASP A 106 -5.43 -21.10 10.90
C ASP A 106 -4.22 -20.91 9.98
N ALA A 107 -4.02 -21.77 8.98
CA ALA A 107 -2.96 -21.61 7.99
C ALA A 107 -3.20 -20.34 7.14
N THR A 108 -4.46 -20.05 6.78
CA THR A 108 -4.80 -18.79 6.08
C THR A 108 -4.59 -17.56 6.97
N VAL A 109 -4.82 -17.70 8.29
CA VAL A 109 -4.47 -16.61 9.25
C VAL A 109 -2.96 -16.39 9.27
N THR A 110 -2.17 -17.46 9.31
CA THR A 110 -0.70 -17.38 9.28
C THR A 110 -0.22 -16.66 8.02
N ASN A 111 -0.70 -17.07 6.84
CA ASN A 111 -0.33 -16.43 5.57
C ASN A 111 -0.69 -14.94 5.52
N LEU A 112 -1.82 -14.55 6.13
CA LEU A 112 -2.20 -13.15 6.27
C LEU A 112 -1.24 -12.38 7.18
N LEU A 113 -0.88 -12.98 8.33
CA LEU A 113 0.05 -12.35 9.26
C LEU A 113 1.46 -12.24 8.67
N ASP A 114 1.92 -13.23 7.91
CA ASP A 114 3.22 -13.20 7.23
C ASP A 114 3.24 -12.11 6.15
N PHE A 115 2.16 -11.96 5.39
CA PHE A 115 2.01 -10.87 4.43
C PHE A 115 2.11 -9.48 5.09
N LEU A 116 1.41 -9.28 6.21
CA LEU A 116 1.46 -8.03 6.95
C LEU A 116 2.82 -7.80 7.63
N MET A 117 3.46 -8.87 8.11
CA MET A 117 4.76 -8.79 8.77
C MET A 117 5.84 -8.20 7.88
N VAL A 118 5.87 -8.61 6.61
CA VAL A 118 6.79 -8.04 5.61
C VAL A 118 6.64 -6.53 5.49
N GLN A 119 5.42 -6.03 5.56
CA GLN A 119 5.13 -4.60 5.41
C GLN A 119 5.40 -3.78 6.68
N THR A 120 5.41 -4.42 7.85
CA THR A 120 5.44 -3.70 9.13
C THR A 120 6.70 -3.91 9.95
N ALA A 121 7.48 -4.96 9.69
CA ALA A 121 8.62 -5.33 10.52
C ALA A 121 9.92 -4.56 10.23
N SER A 122 9.97 -3.79 9.13
CA SER A 122 11.15 -3.00 8.74
C SER A 122 10.96 -1.50 9.01
N THR A 123 12.10 -0.79 9.15
CA THR A 123 12.15 0.67 9.36
C THR A 123 12.44 1.43 8.07
N ASP A 124 11.81 1.08 6.97
CA ASP A 124 12.06 1.74 5.70
C ASP A 124 11.46 3.16 5.64
N VAL A 125 12.05 4.00 4.81
CA VAL A 125 11.49 5.34 4.54
C VAL A 125 10.22 5.17 3.75
N ARG A 126 9.10 5.59 4.34
CA ARG A 126 7.78 5.52 3.72
C ARG A 126 7.35 6.89 3.24
N ILE A 127 6.80 6.96 2.04
CA ILE A 127 6.12 8.15 1.55
C ILE A 127 4.63 7.96 1.83
N ASN A 128 4.10 8.72 2.78
CA ASN A 128 2.70 8.63 3.18
C ASN A 128 1.80 9.47 2.28
N SER A 129 2.31 10.58 1.78
CA SER A 129 1.55 11.40 0.84
C SER A 129 2.46 12.26 -0.05
N LEU A 130 1.90 12.61 -1.20
CA LEU A 130 2.49 13.49 -2.20
C LEU A 130 1.47 14.55 -2.60
N THR A 131 1.92 15.79 -2.78
CA THR A 131 1.08 16.86 -3.33
C THR A 131 1.72 17.35 -4.63
N ALA A 132 0.93 17.41 -5.70
CA ALA A 132 1.34 17.97 -6.98
C ALA A 132 0.40 19.11 -7.43
N VAL A 133 0.96 20.05 -8.20
CA VAL A 133 0.23 21.15 -8.84
C VAL A 133 0.09 20.82 -10.31
N LEU A 134 -1.13 20.81 -10.82
CA LEU A 134 -1.43 20.30 -12.15
C LEU A 134 -1.61 21.38 -13.21
N ASP A 135 -1.83 22.63 -12.83
CA ASP A 135 -2.11 23.73 -13.81
C ASP A 135 -1.00 23.93 -14.82
N THR A 136 0.24 23.67 -14.43
CA THR A 136 1.43 23.83 -15.29
C THR A 136 1.75 22.58 -16.09
N GLN A 137 1.04 21.49 -15.85
CA GLN A 137 1.28 20.21 -16.52
C GLN A 137 0.58 20.15 -17.87
N SER A 138 1.08 19.28 -18.75
CA SER A 138 0.41 18.99 -20.01
C SER A 138 -0.99 18.44 -19.79
N SER A 139 -1.89 18.68 -20.74
CA SER A 139 -3.25 18.12 -20.67
C SER A 139 -3.26 16.58 -20.61
N GLY A 140 -2.24 15.93 -21.19
CA GLY A 140 -2.06 14.48 -21.08
C GLY A 140 -1.77 14.05 -19.63
N THR A 141 -0.82 14.70 -18.98
CA THR A 141 -0.47 14.45 -17.58
C THR A 141 -1.65 14.74 -16.66
N GLN A 142 -2.33 15.89 -16.84
CA GLN A 142 -3.52 16.23 -16.09
C GLN A 142 -4.60 15.16 -16.21
N ASN A 143 -4.83 14.67 -17.44
CA ASN A 143 -5.82 13.63 -17.68
C ASN A 143 -5.42 12.28 -17.06
N THR A 144 -4.15 11.89 -17.13
CA THR A 144 -3.65 10.68 -16.48
C THR A 144 -3.88 10.74 -14.97
N ILE A 145 -3.52 11.86 -14.32
CA ILE A 145 -3.68 12.03 -12.87
C ILE A 145 -5.15 12.11 -12.47
N ALA A 146 -5.99 12.77 -13.28
CA ALA A 146 -7.43 12.82 -13.04
C ALA A 146 -8.12 11.44 -13.19
N GLN A 147 -7.46 10.50 -13.83
CA GLN A 147 -7.97 9.13 -14.02
C GLN A 147 -7.46 8.13 -12.99
N LEU A 148 -6.58 8.53 -12.08
CA LEU A 148 -6.12 7.66 -11.01
C LEU A 148 -7.29 7.20 -10.13
N GLU A 149 -7.22 5.96 -9.70
CA GLU A 149 -8.19 5.34 -8.79
C GLU A 149 -7.49 4.81 -7.54
N LEU A 150 -8.26 4.50 -6.52
CA LEU A 150 -7.73 3.80 -5.35
C LEU A 150 -7.18 2.44 -5.78
N ALA A 151 -6.14 1.98 -5.11
CA ALA A 151 -5.35 0.80 -5.45
C ALA A 151 -4.44 0.92 -6.68
N ASP A 152 -4.48 2.01 -7.46
CA ASP A 152 -3.47 2.25 -8.50
C ASP A 152 -2.08 2.39 -7.89
N ALA A 153 -1.07 1.95 -8.64
CA ALA A 153 0.33 2.12 -8.28
C ALA A 153 0.89 3.42 -8.88
N VAL A 154 1.72 4.12 -8.10
CA VAL A 154 2.47 5.30 -8.52
C VAL A 154 3.92 5.19 -8.08
N ASP A 155 4.84 5.65 -8.93
CA ASP A 155 6.25 5.76 -8.58
C ASP A 155 6.57 7.17 -8.10
N VAL A 156 7.41 7.26 -7.07
CA VAL A 156 7.91 8.53 -6.55
C VAL A 156 9.42 8.47 -6.48
N GLU A 157 10.05 9.34 -7.25
CA GLU A 157 11.48 9.52 -7.28
C GLU A 157 11.85 10.81 -6.54
N PHE A 158 12.79 10.70 -5.63
CA PHE A 158 13.22 11.82 -4.81
C PHE A 158 14.72 11.74 -4.52
N THR A 159 15.36 12.91 -4.41
CA THR A 159 16.79 13.02 -4.19
C THR A 159 17.07 13.57 -2.79
N PRO A 160 17.40 12.72 -1.80
CA PRO A 160 17.80 13.19 -0.48
C PRO A 160 19.11 13.99 -0.56
N PRO A 161 19.31 15.00 0.28
CA PRO A 161 20.55 15.78 0.28
C PRO A 161 21.79 14.88 0.47
N GLY A 162 22.72 14.93 -0.50
CA GLY A 162 24.00 14.20 -0.44
C GLY A 162 23.89 12.69 -0.76
N VAL A 163 22.76 12.23 -1.24
CA VAL A 163 22.52 10.83 -1.62
C VAL A 163 22.01 10.77 -3.06
N ALA A 164 22.25 9.66 -3.75
CA ALA A 164 21.68 9.43 -5.07
C ALA A 164 20.14 9.41 -5.02
N GLN A 165 19.49 9.73 -6.15
CA GLN A 165 18.05 9.61 -6.31
C GLN A 165 17.56 8.24 -5.87
N GLN A 166 16.48 8.23 -5.14
CA GLN A 166 15.79 7.03 -4.66
C GLN A 166 14.42 6.97 -5.33
N SER A 167 13.99 5.75 -5.63
CA SER A 167 12.66 5.49 -6.17
C SER A 167 11.90 4.58 -5.22
N THR A 168 10.63 4.86 -5.02
CA THR A 168 9.71 4.00 -4.28
C THR A 168 8.38 3.93 -5.01
N THR A 169 7.77 2.77 -5.02
CA THR A 169 6.41 2.59 -5.56
C THR A 169 5.43 2.60 -4.40
N GLY A 170 4.34 3.33 -4.53
CA GLY A 170 3.24 3.35 -3.58
C GLY A 170 1.93 2.92 -4.22
N THR A 171 1.05 2.31 -3.42
CA THR A 171 -0.35 2.02 -3.79
C THR A 171 -1.25 3.10 -3.21
N LEU A 172 -2.11 3.70 -4.03
CA LEU A 172 -2.98 4.80 -3.65
C LEU A 172 -4.08 4.36 -2.68
N GLN A 173 -4.16 5.06 -1.55
CA GLN A 173 -5.17 4.89 -0.51
C GLN A 173 -6.14 6.07 -0.44
N GLU A 174 -5.69 7.23 -0.88
CA GLU A 174 -6.45 8.48 -0.86
C GLU A 174 -6.11 9.32 -2.08
N ILE A 175 -7.12 9.92 -2.69
CA ILE A 175 -6.98 10.86 -3.79
C ILE A 175 -7.82 12.08 -3.47
N GLY A 176 -7.16 13.22 -3.23
CA GLY A 176 -7.81 14.49 -2.95
C GLY A 176 -7.55 15.49 -4.07
N HIS A 177 -8.60 16.05 -4.67
CA HIS A 177 -8.50 17.16 -5.62
C HIS A 177 -9.01 18.46 -4.99
N ALA A 178 -8.20 19.50 -5.03
CA ALA A 178 -8.56 20.84 -4.59
C ALA A 178 -8.49 21.82 -5.77
N PHE A 179 -9.62 22.48 -6.04
CA PHE A 179 -9.75 23.51 -7.04
C PHE A 179 -10.13 24.82 -6.38
N THR A 180 -9.38 25.86 -6.62
CA THR A 180 -9.74 27.21 -6.19
C THR A 180 -9.89 28.09 -7.43
N VAL A 181 -11.03 28.76 -7.57
CA VAL A 181 -11.30 29.63 -8.73
C VAL A 181 -10.27 30.74 -8.81
N GLY A 182 -9.52 30.80 -9.91
CA GLY A 182 -8.42 31.73 -10.13
C GLY A 182 -7.11 31.35 -9.42
N GLU A 183 -7.08 30.19 -8.80
CA GLU A 183 -5.91 29.59 -8.16
C GLU A 183 -5.58 28.24 -8.78
N THR A 184 -4.72 27.50 -8.13
CA THR A 184 -4.14 26.26 -8.63
C THR A 184 -5.04 25.03 -8.43
N TRP A 185 -5.01 24.12 -9.39
CA TRP A 185 -5.49 22.76 -9.21
C TRP A 185 -4.40 21.92 -8.53
N ARG A 186 -4.68 21.48 -7.31
CA ARG A 186 -3.80 20.60 -6.54
C ARG A 186 -4.40 19.22 -6.41
N VAL A 187 -3.53 18.23 -6.50
CA VAL A 187 -3.85 16.84 -6.14
C VAL A 187 -3.00 16.42 -4.95
N THR A 188 -3.62 15.81 -3.98
CA THR A 188 -2.94 15.14 -2.86
C THR A 188 -3.22 13.65 -2.96
N LEU A 189 -2.17 12.87 -3.00
CA LEU A 189 -2.19 11.42 -3.09
C LEU A 189 -1.68 10.85 -1.77
N GLY A 190 -2.53 10.15 -1.03
CA GLY A 190 -2.12 9.33 0.11
C GLY A 190 -1.78 7.93 -0.38
N MET A 191 -0.65 7.38 0.08
CA MET A 191 -0.17 6.09 -0.41
C MET A 191 0.42 5.23 0.69
N THR A 192 0.37 3.92 0.47
CA THR A 192 1.09 2.92 1.26
C THR A 192 2.23 2.37 0.41
N PRO A 193 3.45 2.21 0.96
CA PRO A 193 4.56 1.62 0.21
C PRO A 193 4.17 0.27 -0.35
N LYS A 194 4.57 0.05 -1.59
CA LYS A 194 4.45 -1.24 -2.27
C LYS A 194 5.71 -2.05 -1.99
N ASP A 195 5.91 -2.43 -0.73
CA ASP A 195 7.04 -3.27 -0.35
C ASP A 195 6.83 -4.69 -0.86
N MET A 196 7.45 -4.94 -1.99
CA MET A 196 7.47 -6.22 -2.66
C MET A 196 8.70 -6.99 -2.23
N THR A 197 8.71 -7.57 -1.05
CA THR A 197 9.60 -8.70 -0.86
C THR A 197 9.02 -9.90 -1.61
N SER A 198 9.66 -10.21 -2.67
CA SER A 198 9.83 -11.42 -3.45
C SER A 198 8.96 -12.64 -3.14
N TYR A 199 7.63 -12.49 -3.08
CA TYR A 199 6.77 -13.66 -3.20
C TYR A 199 6.78 -14.20 -4.63
N LEU A 200 6.91 -15.51 -4.76
CA LEU A 200 6.73 -16.17 -6.06
C LEU A 200 5.24 -16.11 -6.45
N LEU A 201 4.92 -15.31 -7.44
CA LEU A 201 3.60 -15.29 -8.03
C LEU A 201 3.63 -16.08 -9.33
N LEU A 202 2.96 -17.25 -9.37
CA LEU A 202 2.90 -18.08 -10.56
C LEU A 202 2.36 -17.29 -11.75
N ASP A 203 2.95 -17.53 -12.93
CA ASP A 203 2.64 -16.83 -14.19
C ASP A 203 2.94 -15.32 -14.23
N ASN A 204 3.64 -14.79 -13.23
CA ASN A 204 4.10 -13.40 -13.25
C ASN A 204 5.53 -13.32 -13.80
N ALA A 205 5.76 -12.49 -14.81
CA ALA A 205 7.06 -12.36 -15.47
C ALA A 205 8.18 -11.83 -14.56
N THR A 206 7.81 -11.06 -13.52
CA THR A 206 8.74 -10.46 -12.58
C THR A 206 8.83 -11.24 -11.28
N LEU A 207 7.70 -11.63 -10.71
CA LEU A 207 7.58 -12.31 -9.41
C LEU A 207 7.45 -13.82 -9.52
N GLY A 208 7.35 -14.36 -10.72
CA GLY A 208 7.27 -15.80 -11.00
C GLY A 208 8.63 -16.48 -11.22
N ARG A 209 9.75 -15.85 -10.84
CA ARG A 209 11.11 -16.36 -11.09
C ARG A 209 11.63 -17.11 -9.88
N LEU A 210 11.80 -18.42 -10.01
CA LEU A 210 12.28 -19.32 -8.94
C LEU A 210 13.65 -18.94 -8.37
N ASP A 211 14.50 -18.27 -9.17
CA ASP A 211 15.86 -17.90 -8.75
C ASP A 211 15.91 -16.54 -7.99
N HIS A 212 14.80 -15.82 -7.94
CA HIS A 212 14.74 -14.47 -7.38
C HIS A 212 13.63 -14.27 -6.34
N ASN A 213 12.69 -15.20 -6.25
CA ASN A 213 11.53 -15.04 -5.40
C ASN A 213 11.39 -16.23 -4.45
N SER A 214 11.08 -15.94 -3.18
CA SER A 214 10.78 -16.98 -2.21
C SER A 214 9.37 -17.55 -2.44
N LEU A 215 9.21 -18.85 -2.26
CA LEU A 215 7.89 -19.45 -2.18
C LEU A 215 7.22 -18.96 -0.90
N GLY A 216 6.12 -18.25 -1.02
CA GLY A 216 5.28 -17.88 0.12
C GLY A 216 4.51 -19.13 0.59
N PHE A 217 5.02 -19.81 1.60
CA PHE A 217 4.30 -20.90 2.29
C PHE A 217 3.83 -20.42 3.64
#